data_936666ccee633344b31065e2713ade02
#
_entry.id   936666ccee633344b31065e2713ade02
#
_cell.length_a   1.000
_cell.length_b   1.000
_cell.length_c   1.000
_cell.angle_alpha   90.00
_cell.angle_beta   90.00
_cell.angle_gamma   90.00
#
_symmetry.space_group_name_H-M   'P 1'
#
loop_
_entity.id
_entity.type
_entity.pdbx_description
1 polymer ?
#
loop_
_entity_poly.entity_id
_entity_poly.type
_entity_poly.pdbx_seq_one_letter_code
_entity_poly.pdbx_strand_id
1 'polypeptide(L)'
;NNPTITMIEAERFLHDGGWDSTKRYFLVAANARNKISIIDTKERKLVANVDTGGTKPHPGRGANWVDPEFGPVWATGHIGDDVISIIGTDPEGHPEHAFKMVAKVQALSSGNLFIKTHPKSKWVWVDHPVSKKEVNRTTLGIFDKANIKGGIFKTLKVADYGKAVHMEYNKAGDEIWVSIWGNLGDADKGKAGEIVVIDDATMTIKTRIPNLLTPTGKFNVYNTVRDIY
;
A
#
# COMPACT_ATOMS: atom_id res chain seq x y z
N ASN A 1 9.43 -26.86 19.75
CA ASN A 1 8.07 -26.32 19.82
C ASN A 1 7.29 -26.84 18.63
N ASN A 2 6.17 -27.51 18.89
CA ASN A 2 5.26 -27.94 17.82
C ASN A 2 4.35 -26.77 17.44
N PRO A 3 4.33 -26.32 16.17
CA PRO A 3 3.42 -25.27 15.75
C PRO A 3 1.98 -25.78 15.78
N THR A 4 1.05 -24.92 16.18
CA THR A 4 -0.37 -25.16 16.01
C THR A 4 -0.80 -24.66 14.64
N ILE A 5 -1.44 -25.51 13.85
CA ILE A 5 -2.00 -25.16 12.54
C ILE A 5 -3.51 -25.03 12.69
N THR A 6 -4.04 -23.88 12.26
CA THR A 6 -5.49 -23.63 12.21
C THR A 6 -5.90 -23.35 10.77
N MET A 7 -6.83 -24.12 10.25
CA MET A 7 -7.46 -23.85 8.96
C MET A 7 -8.65 -22.93 9.17
N ILE A 8 -8.71 -21.85 8.40
CA ILE A 8 -9.79 -20.86 8.46
C ILE A 8 -10.38 -20.74 7.05
N GLU A 9 -11.65 -21.08 6.93
CA GLU A 9 -12.38 -20.87 5.68
C GLU A 9 -12.57 -19.35 5.45
N ALA A 10 -12.19 -18.90 4.26
CA ALA A 10 -12.29 -17.53 3.82
C ALA A 10 -12.70 -17.47 2.34
N GLU A 11 -12.66 -16.29 1.73
CA GLU A 11 -12.93 -16.14 0.31
C GLU A 11 -11.78 -16.74 -0.53
N ARG A 12 -12.06 -17.04 -1.81
CA ARG A 12 -11.09 -17.64 -2.75
C ARG A 12 -10.08 -16.64 -3.26
N PHE A 13 -8.93 -17.20 -3.70
CA PHE A 13 -7.85 -16.48 -4.37
C PHE A 13 -7.23 -15.39 -3.49
N LEU A 14 -6.94 -15.75 -2.23
CA LEU A 14 -6.24 -14.87 -1.31
C LEU A 14 -4.84 -14.54 -1.84
N HIS A 15 -4.53 -13.24 -1.92
CA HIS A 15 -3.27 -12.72 -2.42
C HIS A 15 -2.94 -11.40 -1.76
N ASP A 16 -1.77 -11.30 -1.20
CA ASP A 16 -1.28 -10.16 -0.42
C ASP A 16 -2.21 -9.74 0.73
N GLY A 17 -1.62 -9.29 1.79
CA GLY A 17 -2.33 -8.82 2.95
C GLY A 17 -1.41 -8.19 3.98
N GLY A 18 -2.01 -7.56 4.96
CA GLY A 18 -1.29 -6.93 6.05
C GLY A 18 -2.12 -6.85 7.32
N TRP A 19 -1.42 -6.52 8.38
CA TRP A 19 -2.00 -6.35 9.69
C TRP A 19 -2.68 -4.98 9.81
N ASP A 20 -3.76 -4.93 10.57
CA ASP A 20 -4.24 -3.67 11.13
C ASP A 20 -3.24 -3.10 12.14
N SER A 21 -3.45 -1.87 12.59
CA SER A 21 -2.55 -1.19 13.53
C SER A 21 -2.40 -1.89 14.89
N THR A 22 -3.38 -2.69 15.30
CA THR A 22 -3.36 -3.46 16.55
C THR A 22 -2.59 -4.77 16.46
N LYS A 23 -2.30 -5.25 15.24
CA LYS A 23 -1.71 -6.58 14.94
C LYS A 23 -2.64 -7.75 15.32
N ARG A 24 -3.92 -7.47 15.53
CA ARG A 24 -4.92 -8.50 15.81
C ARG A 24 -5.61 -8.98 14.55
N TYR A 25 -5.94 -8.06 13.65
CA TYR A 25 -6.66 -8.37 12.43
C TYR A 25 -5.72 -8.42 11.23
N PHE A 26 -5.77 -9.52 10.48
CA PHE A 26 -5.06 -9.66 9.22
C PHE A 26 -6.03 -9.47 8.07
N LEU A 27 -5.80 -8.46 7.24
CA LEU A 27 -6.63 -8.11 6.10
C LEU A 27 -5.96 -8.63 4.83
N VAL A 28 -6.60 -9.53 4.11
CA VAL A 28 -6.04 -10.20 2.93
C VAL A 28 -6.96 -10.06 1.73
N ALA A 29 -6.39 -9.70 0.58
CA ALA A 29 -7.16 -9.53 -0.63
C ALA A 29 -7.56 -10.87 -1.24
N ALA A 30 -8.86 -11.09 -1.40
CA ALA A 30 -9.44 -12.07 -2.30
C ALA A 30 -9.59 -11.39 -3.68
N ASN A 31 -8.46 -11.19 -4.37
CA ASN A 31 -8.37 -10.19 -5.42
C ASN A 31 -9.20 -10.53 -6.66
N ALA A 32 -9.39 -11.81 -7.00
CA ALA A 32 -10.27 -12.23 -8.08
C ALA A 32 -11.78 -12.16 -7.71
N ARG A 33 -12.10 -11.85 -6.45
CA ARG A 33 -13.47 -11.75 -5.93
C ARG A 33 -13.83 -10.33 -5.50
N ASN A 34 -12.89 -9.36 -5.67
CA ASN A 34 -13.07 -7.94 -5.33
C ASN A 34 -13.37 -7.70 -3.84
N LYS A 35 -12.81 -8.54 -2.97
CA LYS A 35 -13.06 -8.49 -1.52
C LYS A 35 -11.77 -8.46 -0.73
N ILE A 36 -11.88 -7.99 0.50
CA ILE A 36 -10.90 -8.18 1.55
C ILE A 36 -11.49 -9.12 2.60
N SER A 37 -10.81 -10.23 2.84
CA SER A 37 -11.11 -11.11 3.98
C SER A 37 -10.37 -10.62 5.21
N ILE A 38 -11.07 -10.51 6.33
CA ILE A 38 -10.52 -10.04 7.60
C ILE A 38 -10.51 -11.19 8.59
N ILE A 39 -9.32 -11.53 9.08
CA ILE A 39 -9.08 -12.64 9.99
C ILE A 39 -8.74 -12.08 11.37
N ASP A 40 -9.48 -12.44 12.41
CA ASP A 40 -9.08 -12.27 13.79
C ASP A 40 -8.08 -13.37 14.16
N THR A 41 -6.82 -13.00 14.28
CA THR A 41 -5.75 -13.97 14.56
C THR A 41 -5.71 -14.42 16.02
N LYS A 42 -6.28 -13.64 16.92
CA LYS A 42 -6.45 -14.03 18.33
C LYS A 42 -7.51 -15.10 18.47
N GLU A 43 -8.68 -14.88 17.85
CA GLU A 43 -9.81 -15.80 17.87
C GLU A 43 -9.69 -16.91 16.79
N ARG A 44 -8.72 -16.75 15.86
CA ARG A 44 -8.45 -17.70 14.76
C ARG A 44 -9.68 -17.97 13.90
N LYS A 45 -10.39 -16.91 13.51
CA LYS A 45 -11.61 -17.00 12.71
C LYS A 45 -11.72 -15.88 11.69
N LEU A 46 -12.48 -16.15 10.63
CA LEU A 46 -12.94 -15.12 9.71
C LEU A 46 -13.91 -14.18 10.43
N VAL A 47 -13.67 -12.87 10.34
CA VAL A 47 -14.55 -11.84 10.90
C VAL A 47 -15.48 -11.28 9.83
N ALA A 48 -14.96 -10.97 8.65
CA ALA A 48 -15.72 -10.38 7.57
C ALA A 48 -15.09 -10.65 6.20
N ASN A 49 -15.92 -10.63 5.17
CA ASN A 49 -15.53 -10.46 3.77
C ASN A 49 -16.10 -9.12 3.30
N VAL A 50 -15.23 -8.12 3.17
CA VAL A 50 -15.62 -6.75 2.82
C VAL A 50 -15.54 -6.58 1.31
N ASP A 51 -16.62 -6.15 0.67
CA ASP A 51 -16.60 -5.70 -0.72
C ASP A 51 -15.84 -4.38 -0.82
N THR A 52 -14.85 -4.33 -1.71
CA THR A 52 -13.99 -3.15 -1.85
C THR A 52 -14.61 -2.06 -2.73
N GLY A 53 -15.72 -2.32 -3.40
CA GLY A 53 -16.31 -1.39 -4.35
C GLY A 53 -15.40 -1.06 -5.55
N GLY A 54 -14.31 -1.80 -5.73
CA GLY A 54 -13.37 -1.70 -6.85
C GLY A 54 -12.92 -3.09 -7.31
N THR A 55 -12.17 -3.17 -8.41
CA THR A 55 -11.79 -4.43 -9.05
C THR A 55 -10.35 -4.82 -8.72
N LYS A 56 -10.14 -6.08 -8.37
CA LYS A 56 -8.81 -6.66 -8.09
C LYS A 56 -8.03 -5.87 -7.04
N PRO A 57 -8.49 -5.82 -5.79
CA PRO A 57 -7.74 -5.18 -4.71
C PRO A 57 -6.34 -5.81 -4.60
N HIS A 58 -5.33 -4.98 -4.41
CA HIS A 58 -3.95 -5.39 -4.27
C HIS A 58 -3.24 -4.50 -3.23
N PRO A 59 -3.27 -4.88 -1.96
CA PRO A 59 -2.78 -4.04 -0.89
C PRO A 59 -1.24 -3.99 -0.78
N GLY A 60 -0.52 -4.99 -1.30
CA GLY A 60 0.79 -5.28 -0.77
C GLY A 60 0.67 -5.67 0.69
N ARG A 61 0.96 -4.75 1.60
CA ARG A 61 0.67 -4.88 3.05
C ARG A 61 -0.46 -3.96 3.52
N GLY A 62 -0.99 -3.13 2.64
CA GLY A 62 -1.91 -2.06 2.99
C GLY A 62 -1.21 -0.90 3.69
N ALA A 63 -1.99 0.06 4.12
CA ALA A 63 -1.53 1.21 4.89
C ALA A 63 -2.50 1.49 6.05
N ASN A 64 -1.96 1.78 7.23
CA ASN A 64 -2.73 2.06 8.44
C ASN A 64 -2.57 3.52 8.86
N TRP A 65 -3.65 4.17 9.25
CA TRP A 65 -3.63 5.46 9.94
C TRP A 65 -4.90 5.62 10.79
N VAL A 66 -4.93 6.68 11.59
CA VAL A 66 -6.15 7.11 12.28
C VAL A 66 -6.77 8.21 11.44
N ASP A 67 -7.93 7.90 10.86
CA ASP A 67 -8.71 8.85 10.08
C ASP A 67 -9.53 9.74 11.02
N PRO A 68 -9.62 11.07 10.78
CA PRO A 68 -10.35 11.97 11.69
C PRO A 68 -11.85 11.71 11.76
N GLU A 69 -12.46 11.07 10.76
CA GLU A 69 -13.88 10.74 10.71
C GLU A 69 -14.16 9.29 11.12
N PHE A 70 -13.32 8.36 10.68
CA PHE A 70 -13.60 6.93 10.78
C PHE A 70 -12.81 6.20 11.88
N GLY A 71 -11.88 6.91 12.55
CA GLY A 71 -10.96 6.28 13.50
C GLY A 71 -9.88 5.43 12.81
N PRO A 72 -9.39 4.36 13.45
CA PRO A 72 -8.39 3.48 12.85
C PRO A 72 -8.88 2.82 11.56
N VAL A 73 -8.11 2.98 10.51
CA VAL A 73 -8.40 2.44 9.17
C VAL A 73 -7.21 1.71 8.57
N TRP A 74 -7.52 0.82 7.62
CA TRP A 74 -6.58 0.16 6.73
C TRP A 74 -7.02 0.35 5.28
N ALA A 75 -6.08 0.55 4.36
CA ALA A 75 -6.39 0.84 2.98
C ALA A 75 -5.70 -0.09 1.99
N THR A 76 -6.36 -0.28 0.84
CA THR A 76 -5.84 -1.00 -0.32
C THR A 76 -6.07 -0.22 -1.60
N GLY A 77 -5.12 -0.29 -2.53
CA GLY A 77 -5.35 0.09 -3.91
C GLY A 77 -5.86 -1.09 -4.75
N HIS A 78 -5.95 -0.89 -6.08
CA HIS A 78 -6.50 -1.87 -7.01
C HIS A 78 -5.66 -1.99 -8.28
N ILE A 79 -5.46 -3.22 -8.74
CA ILE A 79 -4.87 -3.45 -10.07
C ILE A 79 -5.89 -3.12 -11.17
N GLY A 80 -7.13 -3.53 -10.97
CA GLY A 80 -8.18 -3.48 -12.00
C GLY A 80 -8.96 -2.17 -12.06
N ASP A 81 -8.77 -1.29 -11.08
CA ASP A 81 -9.56 -0.06 -10.94
C ASP A 81 -8.68 1.09 -10.45
N ASP A 82 -9.11 2.33 -10.66
CA ASP A 82 -8.41 3.54 -10.29
C ASP A 82 -8.91 4.14 -8.96
N VAL A 83 -9.15 3.27 -7.99
CA VAL A 83 -9.65 3.65 -6.66
C VAL A 83 -8.78 3.10 -5.54
N ILE A 84 -8.86 3.75 -4.38
CA ILE A 84 -8.36 3.28 -3.09
C ILE A 84 -9.56 3.02 -2.21
N SER A 85 -9.62 1.84 -1.60
CA SER A 85 -10.66 1.47 -0.65
C SER A 85 -10.13 1.53 0.76
N ILE A 86 -10.88 2.17 1.65
CA ILE A 86 -10.53 2.41 3.04
C ILE A 86 -11.52 1.64 3.92
N ILE A 87 -10.98 0.83 4.82
CA ILE A 87 -11.74 -0.09 5.67
C ILE A 87 -11.47 0.26 7.13
N GLY A 88 -12.54 0.44 7.90
CA GLY A 88 -12.44 0.64 9.35
C GLY A 88 -11.99 -0.63 10.06
N THR A 89 -11.14 -0.49 11.09
CA THR A 89 -10.51 -1.64 11.76
C THR A 89 -10.68 -1.67 13.28
N ASP A 90 -11.42 -0.74 13.85
CA ASP A 90 -11.59 -0.63 15.29
C ASP A 90 -13.01 -1.01 15.76
N PRO A 91 -13.26 -2.26 16.15
CA PRO A 91 -14.58 -2.69 16.61
C PRO A 91 -14.92 -2.23 18.03
N GLU A 92 -13.94 -1.76 18.80
CA GLU A 92 -14.15 -1.34 20.19
C GLU A 92 -14.47 0.15 20.28
N GLY A 93 -13.70 1.01 19.62
CA GLY A 93 -13.89 2.46 19.66
C GLY A 93 -14.80 3.01 18.56
N HIS A 94 -14.89 2.32 17.41
CA HIS A 94 -15.65 2.75 16.23
C HIS A 94 -16.46 1.59 15.61
N PRO A 95 -17.37 0.95 16.39
CA PRO A 95 -18.06 -0.26 15.95
C PRO A 95 -18.93 -0.04 14.70
N GLU A 96 -19.44 1.16 14.48
CA GLU A 96 -20.22 1.53 13.28
C GLU A 96 -19.41 1.47 11.98
N HIS A 97 -18.10 1.65 12.07
CA HIS A 97 -17.15 1.65 10.93
C HIS A 97 -16.38 0.34 10.79
N ALA A 98 -16.31 -0.45 11.86
CA ALA A 98 -15.47 -1.65 11.91
C ALA A 98 -15.85 -2.68 10.86
N PHE A 99 -14.82 -3.16 10.15
CA PHE A 99 -14.91 -4.21 9.14
C PHE A 99 -15.87 -3.89 8.00
N LYS A 100 -15.95 -2.62 7.65
CA LYS A 100 -16.72 -2.09 6.53
C LYS A 100 -15.84 -1.18 5.68
N MET A 101 -16.13 -1.10 4.39
CA MET A 101 -15.59 -0.03 3.55
C MET A 101 -16.22 1.29 3.98
N VAL A 102 -15.41 2.20 4.54
CA VAL A 102 -15.85 3.50 5.04
C VAL A 102 -15.67 4.63 4.03
N ALA A 103 -14.70 4.49 3.13
CA ALA A 103 -14.51 5.43 2.02
C ALA A 103 -13.89 4.75 0.81
N LYS A 104 -14.20 5.31 -0.36
CA LYS A 104 -13.57 5.01 -1.64
C LYS A 104 -13.15 6.32 -2.28
N VAL A 105 -11.87 6.43 -2.63
CA VAL A 105 -11.31 7.66 -3.21
C VAL A 105 -10.65 7.39 -4.55
N GLN A 106 -10.68 8.39 -5.43
CA GLN A 106 -10.11 8.29 -6.76
C GLN A 106 -8.59 8.30 -6.69
N ALA A 107 -7.95 7.29 -7.26
CA ALA A 107 -6.50 7.22 -7.47
C ALA A 107 -6.11 7.87 -8.81
N LEU A 108 -4.80 8.03 -9.05
CA LEU A 108 -4.28 8.56 -10.31
C LEU A 108 -4.62 7.66 -11.50
N SER A 109 -4.63 6.36 -11.28
CA SER A 109 -4.84 5.34 -12.32
C SER A 109 -5.10 3.99 -11.68
N SER A 110 -5.61 3.05 -12.44
CA SER A 110 -5.54 1.63 -12.13
C SER A 110 -4.09 1.13 -12.13
N GLY A 111 -3.89 -0.09 -11.69
CA GLY A 111 -2.57 -0.74 -11.71
C GLY A 111 -1.72 -0.44 -10.50
N ASN A 112 -2.34 -0.11 -9.37
CA ASN A 112 -1.66 -0.01 -8.08
C ASN A 112 -1.23 -1.40 -7.59
N LEU A 113 -0.03 -1.48 -7.01
CA LEU A 113 0.48 -2.64 -6.32
C LEU A 113 0.76 -2.37 -4.84
N PHE A 114 1.22 -1.17 -4.50
CA PHE A 114 1.61 -0.82 -3.14
C PHE A 114 1.06 0.54 -2.71
N ILE A 115 0.63 0.58 -1.47
CA ILE A 115 0.19 1.77 -0.75
C ILE A 115 0.99 1.86 0.55
N LYS A 116 1.45 3.05 0.89
CA LYS A 116 2.28 3.26 2.07
C LYS A 116 2.00 4.56 2.78
N THR A 117 2.11 4.51 4.09
CA THR A 117 2.17 5.67 4.98
C THR A 117 3.14 5.41 6.13
N HIS A 118 3.34 6.37 7.00
CA HIS A 118 4.09 6.24 8.24
C HIS A 118 3.36 7.02 9.36
N PRO A 119 3.39 6.58 10.64
CA PRO A 119 2.69 7.28 11.73
C PRO A 119 3.04 8.77 11.85
N LYS A 120 4.27 9.15 11.55
CA LYS A 120 4.74 10.54 11.59
C LYS A 120 4.51 11.33 10.31
N SER A 121 4.18 10.66 9.20
CA SER A 121 3.88 11.31 7.94
C SER A 121 2.43 11.80 7.90
N LYS A 122 2.18 12.88 7.19
CA LYS A 122 0.83 13.35 6.85
C LYS A 122 0.24 12.64 5.64
N TRP A 123 1.07 11.88 4.90
CA TRP A 123 0.75 11.44 3.55
C TRP A 123 0.52 9.94 3.45
N VAL A 124 -0.30 9.57 2.48
CA VAL A 124 -0.41 8.22 1.93
C VAL A 124 0.12 8.27 0.50
N TRP A 125 1.07 7.39 0.19
CA TRP A 125 1.72 7.28 -1.12
C TRP A 125 1.22 6.03 -1.84
N VAL A 126 0.98 6.17 -3.15
CA VAL A 126 0.37 5.11 -3.98
C VAL A 126 1.13 5.03 -5.30
N ASP A 127 1.57 3.83 -5.66
CA ASP A 127 2.20 3.53 -6.95
C ASP A 127 1.17 3.07 -8.01
N HIS A 128 1.60 3.03 -9.28
CA HIS A 128 0.76 2.57 -10.39
C HIS A 128 1.58 1.82 -11.46
N PRO A 129 2.45 0.86 -11.06
CA PRO A 129 3.45 0.26 -11.97
C PRO A 129 2.86 -0.55 -13.11
N VAL A 130 1.63 -1.03 -12.98
CA VAL A 130 0.94 -1.79 -14.03
C VAL A 130 -0.20 -1.00 -14.68
N SER A 131 -0.16 0.32 -14.57
CA SER A 131 -1.06 1.22 -15.28
C SER A 131 -0.99 1.03 -16.80
N LYS A 132 -2.13 1.13 -17.46
CA LYS A 132 -2.21 1.18 -18.92
C LYS A 132 -1.61 2.46 -19.49
N LYS A 133 -1.66 3.56 -18.73
CA LYS A 133 -1.03 4.84 -19.08
C LYS A 133 0.43 4.82 -18.65
N GLU A 134 1.34 4.85 -19.61
CA GLU A 134 2.77 4.66 -19.38
C GLU A 134 3.36 5.70 -18.41
N VAL A 135 2.97 6.97 -18.56
CA VAL A 135 3.41 8.06 -17.68
C VAL A 135 3.06 7.82 -16.20
N ASN A 136 1.98 7.10 -15.91
CA ASN A 136 1.57 6.83 -14.54
C ASN A 136 2.42 5.72 -13.89
N ARG A 137 3.12 4.90 -14.68
CA ARG A 137 3.98 3.82 -14.16
C ARG A 137 5.16 4.31 -13.36
N THR A 138 5.57 5.56 -13.58
CA THR A 138 6.67 6.22 -12.86
C THR A 138 6.20 7.41 -12.04
N THR A 139 4.89 7.55 -11.82
CA THR A 139 4.28 8.64 -11.08
C THR A 139 3.56 8.11 -9.85
N LEU A 140 3.86 8.68 -8.69
CA LEU A 140 3.20 8.38 -7.43
C LEU A 140 2.02 9.34 -7.22
N GLY A 141 0.91 8.81 -6.70
CA GLY A 141 -0.18 9.60 -6.13
C GLY A 141 0.07 9.83 -4.64
N ILE A 142 -0.21 11.02 -4.16
CA ILE A 142 0.00 11.42 -2.76
C ILE A 142 -1.33 11.96 -2.23
N PHE A 143 -1.75 11.47 -1.07
CA PHE A 143 -3.01 11.82 -0.43
C PHE A 143 -2.76 12.36 0.97
N ASP A 144 -3.58 13.31 1.42
CA ASP A 144 -3.55 13.81 2.79
C ASP A 144 -4.39 12.89 3.71
N LYS A 145 -3.78 12.35 4.76
CA LYS A 145 -4.50 11.52 5.74
C LYS A 145 -5.59 12.29 6.49
N ALA A 146 -5.40 13.58 6.70
CA ALA A 146 -6.39 14.41 7.37
C ALA A 146 -7.60 14.77 6.48
N ASN A 147 -7.46 14.59 5.17
CA ASN A 147 -8.51 14.86 4.19
C ASN A 147 -8.49 13.85 3.05
N ILE A 148 -8.55 12.57 3.39
CA ILE A 148 -8.44 11.50 2.39
C ILE A 148 -9.54 11.59 1.33
N LYS A 149 -10.75 12.00 1.70
CA LYS A 149 -11.88 12.21 0.79
C LYS A 149 -11.65 13.33 -0.24
N GLY A 150 -10.71 14.24 0.01
CA GLY A 150 -10.29 15.28 -0.92
C GLY A 150 -9.58 14.73 -2.16
N GLY A 151 -9.23 13.45 -2.17
CA GLY A 151 -8.56 12.80 -3.29
C GLY A 151 -7.07 13.10 -3.36
N ILE A 152 -6.52 13.07 -4.56
CA ILE A 152 -5.08 13.29 -4.77
C ILE A 152 -4.69 14.71 -4.38
N PHE A 153 -3.82 14.83 -3.38
CA PHE A 153 -3.22 16.10 -2.97
C PHE A 153 -2.15 16.55 -3.97
N LYS A 154 -1.27 15.62 -4.38
CA LYS A 154 -0.17 15.88 -5.31
C LYS A 154 0.20 14.62 -6.08
N THR A 155 0.81 14.80 -7.24
CA THR A 155 1.48 13.73 -7.96
C THR A 155 2.97 14.02 -8.06
N LEU A 156 3.80 12.98 -8.02
CA LEU A 156 5.24 13.10 -8.16
C LEU A 156 5.75 12.08 -9.18
N LYS A 157 6.27 12.58 -10.31
CA LYS A 157 7.01 11.75 -11.25
C LYS A 157 8.40 11.46 -10.69
N VAL A 158 8.75 10.20 -10.52
CA VAL A 158 10.00 9.79 -9.84
C VAL A 158 11.06 9.24 -10.80
N ALA A 159 10.69 8.88 -12.02
CA ALA A 159 11.63 8.42 -13.05
C ALA A 159 11.12 8.75 -14.46
N ASP A 160 12.02 8.73 -15.45
CA ASP A 160 11.71 8.90 -16.87
C ASP A 160 11.63 7.56 -17.62
N TYR A 161 11.87 6.45 -16.93
CA TYR A 161 11.86 5.10 -17.48
C TYR A 161 11.43 4.08 -16.44
N GLY A 162 11.12 2.87 -16.89
CA GLY A 162 10.82 1.75 -16.00
C GLY A 162 9.46 1.88 -15.29
N LYS A 163 9.42 1.42 -14.05
CA LYS A 163 8.22 1.39 -13.22
C LYS A 163 8.58 1.70 -11.77
N ALA A 164 7.89 2.65 -11.16
CA ALA A 164 7.96 2.86 -9.72
C ALA A 164 7.14 1.76 -9.03
N VAL A 165 7.80 0.88 -8.30
CA VAL A 165 7.17 -0.28 -7.67
C VAL A 165 7.66 -0.38 -6.25
N HIS A 166 6.72 -0.46 -5.32
CA HIS A 166 7.04 -0.60 -3.91
C HIS A 166 7.74 0.62 -3.29
N MET A 167 7.31 0.94 -2.12
CA MET A 167 7.81 2.06 -1.34
C MET A 167 8.02 1.62 0.10
N GLU A 168 9.06 2.13 0.75
CA GLU A 168 9.30 1.93 2.18
C GLU A 168 9.76 3.23 2.82
N TYR A 169 9.28 3.49 4.04
CA TYR A 169 9.77 4.57 4.86
C TYR A 169 11.04 4.19 5.60
N ASN A 170 11.88 5.17 5.90
CA ASN A 170 12.90 5.02 6.92
C ASN A 170 12.25 5.05 8.32
N LYS A 171 13.00 4.66 9.36
CA LYS A 171 12.51 4.60 10.75
C LYS A 171 12.07 5.97 11.29
N ALA A 172 12.69 7.03 10.83
CA ALA A 172 12.34 8.40 11.25
C ALA A 172 10.99 8.85 10.68
N GLY A 173 10.59 8.31 9.52
CA GLY A 173 9.37 8.67 8.82
C GLY A 173 9.47 9.98 8.05
N ASP A 174 10.69 10.44 7.76
CA ASP A 174 10.98 11.65 7.04
C ASP A 174 11.48 11.42 5.60
N GLU A 175 11.72 10.14 5.26
CA GLU A 175 12.08 9.72 3.91
C GLU A 175 11.24 8.55 3.46
N ILE A 176 10.78 8.62 2.20
CA ILE A 176 10.21 7.47 1.50
C ILE A 176 11.15 7.04 0.38
N TRP A 177 11.44 5.77 0.35
CA TRP A 177 12.37 5.13 -0.58
C TRP A 177 11.57 4.32 -1.60
N VAL A 178 11.77 4.60 -2.87
CA VAL A 178 10.98 4.05 -3.99
C VAL A 178 11.87 3.25 -4.91
N SER A 179 11.49 2.00 -5.18
CA SER A 179 12.16 1.17 -6.17
C SER A 179 11.72 1.53 -7.60
N ILE A 180 12.67 1.74 -8.48
CA ILE A 180 12.43 1.85 -9.92
C ILE A 180 12.92 0.58 -10.61
N TRP A 181 11.99 -0.17 -11.18
CA TRP A 181 12.32 -1.31 -12.00
C TRP A 181 12.70 -0.85 -13.40
N GLY A 182 13.98 -0.86 -13.67
CA GLY A 182 14.51 -0.63 -15.02
C GLY A 182 14.40 -1.87 -15.91
N ASN A 183 14.76 -1.72 -17.16
CA ASN A 183 14.92 -2.84 -18.09
C ASN A 183 16.34 -3.39 -17.97
N LEU A 184 16.48 -4.65 -17.58
CA LEU A 184 17.80 -5.32 -17.53
C LEU A 184 18.50 -5.32 -18.89
N GLY A 185 17.76 -5.40 -19.99
CA GLY A 185 18.30 -5.33 -21.36
C GLY A 185 18.78 -3.93 -21.78
N ASP A 186 18.53 -2.90 -20.97
CA ASP A 186 18.94 -1.53 -21.21
C ASP A 186 19.86 -1.00 -20.09
N ALA A 187 20.41 -1.89 -19.25
CA ALA A 187 21.27 -1.51 -18.13
C ALA A 187 22.53 -0.77 -18.59
N ASP A 188 23.11 -1.19 -19.72
CA ASP A 188 24.24 -0.56 -20.41
C ASP A 188 23.89 0.83 -20.99
N LYS A 189 22.59 1.15 -21.14
CA LYS A 189 22.09 2.44 -21.60
C LYS A 189 21.68 3.37 -20.42
N GLY A 190 22.11 3.06 -19.21
CA GLY A 190 21.78 3.83 -18.01
C GLY A 190 20.34 3.71 -17.54
N LYS A 191 19.63 2.65 -17.96
CA LYS A 191 18.25 2.34 -17.55
C LYS A 191 18.16 1.13 -16.64
N ALA A 192 19.22 0.85 -15.90
CA ALA A 192 19.20 -0.13 -14.81
C ALA A 192 18.22 0.27 -13.72
N GLY A 193 17.92 -0.65 -12.80
CA GLY A 193 17.13 -0.34 -11.62
C GLY A 193 17.81 0.73 -10.77
N GLU A 194 17.02 1.49 -10.03
CA GLU A 194 17.50 2.47 -9.06
C GLU A 194 16.56 2.54 -7.85
N ILE A 195 17.06 3.09 -6.76
CA ILE A 195 16.22 3.54 -5.64
C ILE A 195 16.21 5.05 -5.63
N VAL A 196 15.01 5.63 -5.53
CA VAL A 196 14.80 7.07 -5.40
C VAL A 196 14.42 7.36 -3.96
N VAL A 197 15.17 8.25 -3.30
CA VAL A 197 14.90 8.70 -1.93
C VAL A 197 14.22 10.06 -2.00
N ILE A 198 13.08 10.19 -1.37
CA ILE A 198 12.22 11.37 -1.40
C ILE A 198 12.06 11.87 0.03
N ASP A 199 12.18 13.18 0.21
CA ASP A 199 11.83 13.86 1.45
C ASP A 199 10.30 13.89 1.59
N ASP A 200 9.80 13.36 2.69
CA ASP A 200 8.35 13.20 2.89
C ASP A 200 7.65 14.56 3.09
N ALA A 201 8.29 15.49 3.77
CA ALA A 201 7.68 16.79 4.09
C ALA A 201 7.56 17.69 2.87
N THR A 202 8.60 17.73 2.05
CA THR A 202 8.69 18.61 0.86
C THR A 202 8.20 17.92 -0.42
N MET A 203 8.10 16.57 -0.41
CA MET A 203 7.78 15.75 -1.59
C MET A 203 8.77 16.01 -2.75
N THR A 204 10.05 16.14 -2.41
CA THR A 204 11.13 16.37 -3.39
C THR A 204 12.13 15.22 -3.35
N ILE A 205 12.71 14.90 -4.50
CA ILE A 205 13.75 13.88 -4.59
C ILE A 205 15.02 14.40 -3.91
N LYS A 206 15.49 13.71 -2.87
CA LYS A 206 16.73 14.00 -2.15
C LYS A 206 17.94 13.41 -2.86
N THR A 207 17.84 12.16 -3.27
CA THR A 207 18.96 11.45 -3.90
C THR A 207 18.46 10.24 -4.68
N ARG A 208 19.37 9.67 -5.47
CA ARG A 208 19.17 8.43 -6.24
C ARG A 208 20.33 7.48 -5.98
N ILE A 209 20.01 6.20 -5.91
CA ILE A 209 20.99 5.11 -5.87
C ILE A 209 20.85 4.35 -7.18
N PRO A 210 21.66 4.71 -8.20
CA PRO A 210 21.50 4.18 -9.55
C PRO A 210 22.21 2.84 -9.76
N ASN A 211 22.03 2.28 -10.95
CA ASN A 211 22.78 1.11 -11.46
C ASN A 211 22.58 -0.18 -10.66
N LEU A 212 21.38 -0.38 -10.14
CA LEU A 212 21.03 -1.62 -9.47
C LEU A 212 20.64 -2.66 -10.51
N LEU A 213 21.39 -3.76 -10.57
CA LEU A 213 21.22 -4.82 -11.58
C LEU A 213 20.01 -5.72 -11.32
N THR A 214 19.62 -5.86 -10.07
CA THR A 214 18.46 -6.65 -9.70
C THR A 214 17.21 -5.78 -9.56
N PRO A 215 16.05 -6.28 -9.98
CA PRO A 215 14.80 -5.61 -9.68
C PRO A 215 14.69 -5.43 -8.16
N THR A 216 14.61 -4.19 -7.74
CA THR A 216 14.54 -3.82 -6.33
C THR A 216 13.11 -3.91 -5.83
N GLY A 217 12.39 -4.99 -6.17
CA GLY A 217 10.96 -5.13 -5.98
C GLY A 217 10.49 -4.93 -4.56
N LYS A 218 11.09 -5.65 -3.64
CA LYS A 218 10.78 -5.52 -2.21
C LYS A 218 12.08 -5.37 -1.45
N PHE A 219 12.19 -4.33 -0.67
CA PHE A 219 13.33 -4.07 0.20
C PHE A 219 12.85 -3.48 1.53
N ASN A 220 13.67 -3.57 2.54
CA ASN A 220 13.45 -2.90 3.81
C ASN A 220 14.57 -1.90 4.04
N VAL A 221 14.23 -0.69 4.42
CA VAL A 221 15.17 0.36 4.78
C VAL A 221 15.70 0.13 6.21
N TYR A 222 14.87 -0.50 7.04
CA TYR A 222 15.23 -0.88 8.40
C TYR A 222 14.37 -2.08 8.86
N ASN A 223 14.69 -2.64 10.03
CA ASN A 223 13.93 -3.77 10.58
C ASN A 223 12.54 -3.31 11.04
N THR A 224 11.50 -3.77 10.34
CA THR A 224 10.09 -3.41 10.60
C THR A 224 9.34 -4.48 11.41
N VAL A 225 10.03 -5.38 12.09
CA VAL A 225 9.39 -6.51 12.81
C VAL A 225 8.31 -6.06 13.80
N ARG A 226 8.48 -4.88 14.38
CA ARG A 226 7.56 -4.34 15.40
C ARG A 226 6.68 -3.20 14.90
N ASP A 227 7.02 -2.59 13.79
CA ASP A 227 6.35 -1.38 13.27
C ASP A 227 5.49 -1.75 12.07
N ILE A 228 4.17 -1.58 12.22
CA ILE A 228 3.18 -1.85 11.18
C ILE A 228 2.40 -0.56 10.93
N TYR A 229 2.51 -0.04 9.73
CA TYR A 229 1.83 1.17 9.29
C TYR A 229 1.65 1.19 7.77
#